data_99a1ea42b42717adbfd5cb019e567941
#
_entry.id   99a1ea42b42717adbfd5cb019e567941
#
_cell.length_a   1.000
_cell.length_b   1.000
_cell.length_c   1.000
_cell.angle_alpha   90.00
_cell.angle_beta   90.00
_cell.angle_gamma   90.00
#
_symmetry.space_group_name_H-M   'P 1'
#
loop_
_entity.id
_entity.type
_entity.pdbx_description
1 polymer ?
#
loop_
_entity_poly.entity_id
_entity_poly.type
_entity_poly.pdbx_seq_one_letter_code
_entity_poly.pdbx_strand_id
1 'polypeptide(L)' 'MANNKKRIARVTASLVFYKGEQLKEVGAVDQDTVTDFLTDLRHYCEKSDLDIEALFQCSLNHYLAETSPSGE' A
#
# COMPACT_ATOMS: atom_id res chain seq x y z
N MET A 1 -1.05 1.59 -21.53
CA MET A 1 -1.42 0.75 -20.38
C MET A 1 -0.50 1.00 -19.19
N ALA A 2 -1.06 1.13 -18.05
CA ALA A 2 -0.28 1.33 -16.85
C ALA A 2 0.56 0.10 -16.54
N ASN A 3 1.79 0.32 -16.07
CA ASN A 3 2.70 -0.76 -15.76
C ASN A 3 2.51 -1.19 -14.30
N ASN A 4 1.54 -2.07 -14.09
CA ASN A 4 1.21 -2.54 -12.75
C ASN A 4 2.32 -3.39 -12.15
N LYS A 5 3.18 -3.98 -12.98
CA LYS A 5 4.29 -4.78 -12.47
C LYS A 5 5.22 -3.97 -11.60
N LYS A 6 5.54 -2.74 -12.01
CA LYS A 6 6.42 -1.89 -11.21
C LYS A 6 5.77 -1.51 -9.88
N ARG A 7 4.47 -1.21 -9.91
CA ARG A 7 3.75 -0.86 -8.69
C ARG A 7 3.70 -2.04 -7.74
N ILE A 8 3.38 -3.21 -8.26
CA ILE A 8 3.34 -4.44 -7.45
C ILE A 8 4.72 -4.74 -6.87
N ALA A 9 5.78 -4.61 -7.68
CA ALA A 9 7.13 -4.88 -7.22
C ALA A 9 7.56 -3.95 -6.09
N ARG A 10 7.20 -2.65 -6.19
CA ARG A 10 7.53 -1.69 -5.12
C ARG A 10 6.88 -2.08 -3.81
N VAL A 11 5.59 -2.42 -3.86
CA VAL A 11 4.86 -2.77 -2.65
C VAL A 11 5.37 -4.10 -2.11
N THR A 12 5.63 -5.06 -3.00
CA THR A 12 6.16 -6.36 -2.58
C THR A 12 7.46 -6.18 -1.80
N ALA A 13 8.39 -5.42 -2.36
CA ALA A 13 9.68 -5.19 -1.69
C ALA A 13 9.48 -4.46 -0.35
N SER A 14 8.57 -3.49 -0.33
CA SER A 14 8.30 -2.73 0.89
C SER A 14 7.68 -3.61 1.97
N LEU A 15 6.75 -4.48 1.59
CA LEU A 15 6.09 -5.35 2.57
C LEU A 15 7.03 -6.43 3.10
N VAL A 16 7.91 -6.95 2.24
CA VAL A 16 8.93 -7.91 2.69
C VAL A 16 9.82 -7.26 3.74
N PHE A 17 10.28 -6.05 3.47
CA PHE A 17 11.11 -5.30 4.42
C PHE A 17 10.34 -5.03 5.71
N TYR A 18 9.10 -4.59 5.58
CA TYR A 18 8.26 -4.26 6.73
C TYR A 18 8.08 -5.47 7.64
N LYS A 19 7.73 -6.62 7.07
CA LYS A 19 7.52 -7.82 7.87
C LYS A 19 8.81 -8.29 8.53
N GLY A 20 9.89 -8.36 7.77
CA GLY A 20 11.14 -8.92 8.28
C GLY A 20 11.90 -7.98 9.19
N GLU A 21 12.00 -6.70 8.81
CA GLU A 21 12.85 -5.76 9.53
C GLU A 21 12.09 -4.93 10.55
N GLN A 22 10.85 -4.60 10.29
CA GLN A 22 10.09 -3.75 11.20
C GLN A 22 9.27 -4.56 12.20
N LEU A 23 8.57 -5.59 11.72
CA LEU A 23 7.77 -6.44 12.61
C LEU A 23 8.58 -7.57 13.22
N LYS A 24 9.77 -7.86 12.68
CA LYS A 24 10.63 -8.94 13.15
C LYS A 24 9.94 -10.30 13.09
N GLU A 25 9.18 -10.52 12.03
CA GLU A 25 8.46 -11.77 11.82
C GLU A 25 9.06 -12.53 10.64
N VAL A 26 8.97 -13.84 10.67
CA VAL A 26 9.45 -14.68 9.58
C VAL A 26 8.27 -15.19 8.78
N GLY A 27 8.56 -15.61 7.54
CA GLY A 27 7.55 -16.17 6.66
C GLY A 27 7.13 -15.21 5.56
N ALA A 28 6.22 -15.67 4.73
CA ALA A 28 5.76 -14.89 3.59
C ALA A 28 4.84 -13.76 4.04
N VAL A 29 4.82 -12.68 3.25
CA VAL A 29 3.87 -11.60 3.45
C VAL A 29 2.46 -12.16 3.23
N ASP A 30 1.57 -11.88 4.16
CA ASP A 30 0.20 -12.37 4.11
C ASP A 30 -0.78 -11.25 4.42
N GLN A 31 -2.05 -11.63 4.53
CA GLN A 31 -3.11 -10.67 4.80
C GLN A 31 -2.88 -9.91 6.10
N ASP A 32 -2.39 -10.61 7.12
CA ASP A 32 -2.13 -9.97 8.42
C ASP A 32 -1.03 -8.92 8.30
N THR A 33 0.01 -9.21 7.51
CA THR A 33 1.08 -8.24 7.27
C THR A 33 0.52 -6.96 6.64
N VAL A 34 -0.34 -7.12 5.65
CA VAL A 34 -0.95 -5.96 4.98
C VAL A 34 -1.83 -5.19 5.95
N THR A 35 -2.60 -5.90 6.76
CA THR A 35 -3.46 -5.26 7.77
C THR A 35 -2.62 -4.46 8.77
N ASP A 36 -1.52 -5.04 9.24
CA ASP A 36 -0.63 -4.35 10.17
C ASP A 36 -0.04 -3.09 9.54
N PHE A 37 0.36 -3.19 8.28
CA PHE A 37 0.93 -2.04 7.58
C PHE A 37 -0.12 -0.92 7.45
N LEU A 38 -1.35 -1.27 7.09
CA LEU A 38 -2.42 -0.29 6.97
C LEU A 38 -2.74 0.36 8.31
N THR A 39 -2.72 -0.43 9.38
CA THR A 39 -2.96 0.08 10.72
C THR A 39 -1.87 1.06 11.12
N ASP A 40 -0.62 0.70 10.89
CA ASP A 40 0.50 1.60 11.18
C ASP A 40 0.42 2.87 10.34
N LEU A 41 -0.02 2.73 9.09
CA LEU A 41 -0.20 3.89 8.22
C LEU A 41 -1.24 4.85 8.77
N ARG A 42 -2.32 4.33 9.37
CA ARG A 42 -3.32 5.17 10.00
C ARG A 42 -2.73 5.99 11.15
N HIS A 43 -1.90 5.34 11.98
CA HIS A 43 -1.23 6.04 13.07
C HIS A 43 -0.29 7.12 12.53
N TYR A 44 0.44 6.80 11.48
CA TYR A 44 1.35 7.75 10.86
C TYR A 44 0.58 8.97 10.33
N CYS A 45 -0.55 8.73 9.66
CA CYS A 45 -1.34 9.81 9.09
C CYS A 45 -1.92 10.70 10.19
N GLU A 46 -2.36 10.09 11.29
CA GLU A 46 -2.89 10.86 12.40
C GLU A 46 -1.82 11.78 12.98
N LYS A 47 -0.63 11.24 13.20
CA LYS A 47 0.48 12.03 13.75
C LYS A 47 0.91 13.13 12.80
N SER A 48 0.85 12.89 11.50
CA SER A 48 1.31 13.83 10.48
C SER A 48 0.21 14.77 9.98
N ASP A 49 -0.97 14.69 10.58
CA ASP A 49 -2.11 15.52 10.22
C ASP A 49 -2.52 15.30 8.77
N LEU A 50 -2.52 14.04 8.34
CA LEU A 50 -2.96 13.64 7.01
C LEU A 50 -4.30 12.90 7.15
N ASP A 51 -5.22 13.19 6.23
CA ASP A 51 -6.54 12.55 6.23
C ASP A 51 -6.45 11.23 5.44
N ILE A 52 -6.34 10.11 6.16
CA ILE A 52 -6.14 8.81 5.53
C ILE A 52 -7.34 8.43 4.64
N GLU A 53 -8.55 8.80 5.02
CA GLU A 53 -9.72 8.45 4.22
C GLU A 53 -9.68 9.20 2.88
N ALA A 54 -9.29 10.47 2.90
CA ALA A 54 -9.13 11.24 1.68
C ALA A 54 -8.02 10.67 0.81
N LEU A 55 -6.94 10.21 1.43
CA LEU A 55 -5.82 9.61 0.69
C LEU A 55 -6.24 8.29 0.06
N PHE A 56 -7.02 7.48 0.76
CA PHE A 56 -7.55 6.24 0.20
C PHE A 56 -8.45 6.53 -0.99
N GLN A 57 -9.32 7.53 -0.89
CA GLN A 57 -10.20 7.89 -2.00
C GLN A 57 -9.37 8.34 -3.21
N CYS A 58 -8.35 9.15 -2.96
CA CYS A 58 -7.47 9.61 -4.01
C CYS A 58 -6.74 8.44 -4.67
N SER A 59 -6.26 7.49 -3.85
CA SER A 59 -5.56 6.32 -4.37
C SER A 59 -6.49 5.45 -5.22
N LEU A 60 -7.74 5.33 -4.80
CA LEU A 60 -8.73 4.57 -5.58
C LEU A 60 -8.95 5.24 -6.94
N ASN A 61 -9.05 6.56 -6.98
CA ASN A 61 -9.22 7.28 -8.23
C ASN A 61 -8.04 7.03 -9.17
N HIS A 62 -6.82 7.05 -8.64
CA HIS A 62 -5.63 6.74 -9.43
C HIS A 62 -5.66 5.31 -9.94
N TYR A 63 -6.04 4.39 -9.06
CA TYR A 63 -6.12 2.97 -9.43
C TYR A 63 -7.11 2.75 -10.55
N LEU A 64 -8.30 3.35 -10.43
CA LEU A 64 -9.33 3.19 -11.45
C LEU A 64 -8.90 3.80 -12.79
N ALA A 65 -8.22 4.94 -12.74
CA ALA A 65 -7.72 5.56 -13.96
C ALA A 65 -6.66 4.68 -14.64
N GLU A 66 -5.82 4.02 -13.84
CA GLU A 66 -4.74 3.20 -14.38
C GLU A 66 -5.23 1.85 -14.90
N THR A 67 -6.34 1.36 -14.37
CA THR A 67 -6.86 0.05 -14.77
C THR A 67 -8.03 0.15 -15.74
N SER A 68 -8.56 1.34 -15.97
CA SER A 68 -9.67 1.53 -16.89
C SER A 68 -9.21 1.32 -18.34
N PRO A 69 -9.94 0.51 -19.13
CA PRO A 69 -9.58 0.36 -20.54
C PRO A 69 -9.60 1.67 -21.32
N SER A 70 -10.50 2.57 -20.96
CA SER A 70 -10.61 3.86 -21.64
C SER A 70 -9.57 4.86 -21.13
N GLY A 71 -8.87 4.56 -20.06
CA GLY A 71 -7.83 5.42 -19.53
C GLY A 71 -6.45 5.17 -20.11
N GLU A 72 -6.36 4.26 -21.02
CA GLU A 72 -5.10 3.86 -21.63
C GLU A 72 -4.48 4.93 -22.49
#